data_e3c4408a3435ea9e5d111769ddb92c42
#
_entry.id   e3c4408a3435ea9e5d111769ddb92c42
#
_cell.length_a   1.000
_cell.length_b   1.000
_cell.length_c   1.000
_cell.angle_alpha   90.00
_cell.angle_beta   90.00
_cell.angle_gamma   90.00
#
_symmetry.space_group_name_H-M   'P 1'
#
loop_
_entity.id
_entity.type
_entity.pdbx_description
1 polymer ?
#
loop_
_entity_poly.entity_id
_entity_poly.type
_entity_poly.pdbx_seq_one_letter_code
_entity_poly.pdbx_strand_id
1 'polypeptide(L)'
;EMPDGTLRVNIPSNVSFASGQSQLNPQLYPILDSVARALVQHPELRAYAVGYTDSTGGAQLNQRLSVERAQAVTNYLGQHGVNYSHLSAQGRGPADPIASNDTSAGRAMNRRVELYLYAPQQ
;
A
#
# COMPACT_ATOMS: atom_id res chain seq x y z
N GLU A 1 2.18 15.31 2.90
CA GLU A 1 2.50 15.13 4.31
C GLU A 1 1.25 15.33 5.16
N MET A 2 1.05 14.51 6.16
CA MET A 2 -0.11 14.61 7.04
C MET A 2 0.18 15.56 8.21
N PRO A 3 -0.87 16.13 8.84
CA PRO A 3 -0.65 17.13 9.90
C PRO A 3 0.16 16.64 11.10
N ASP A 4 0.19 15.33 11.35
CA ASP A 4 0.95 14.75 12.45
C ASP A 4 2.40 14.41 12.08
N GLY A 5 2.85 14.85 10.92
CA GLY A 5 4.19 14.54 10.42
C GLY A 5 4.30 13.21 9.67
N THR A 6 3.22 12.45 9.58
CA THR A 6 3.20 11.20 8.81
C THR A 6 3.23 11.51 7.32
N LEU A 7 4.07 10.79 6.59
CA LEU A 7 4.12 10.90 5.14
C LEU A 7 3.27 9.78 4.53
N ARG A 8 2.30 10.14 3.69
CA ARG A 8 1.48 9.18 2.98
C ARG A 8 1.91 9.10 1.52
N VAL A 9 2.19 7.88 1.05
CA VAL A 9 2.49 7.59 -0.35
C VAL A 9 1.33 6.78 -0.90
N ASN A 10 0.65 7.31 -1.92
CA ASN A 10 -0.45 6.61 -2.57
C ASN A 10 0.11 5.85 -3.78
N ILE A 11 -0.11 4.52 -3.78
CA ILE A 11 0.37 3.62 -4.81
C ILE A 11 -0.85 3.09 -5.57
N PRO A 12 -1.14 3.58 -6.79
CA PRO A 12 -2.29 3.08 -7.56
C PRO A 12 -2.10 1.62 -7.95
N SER A 13 -3.07 0.78 -7.60
CA SER A 13 -2.95 -0.66 -7.85
C SER A 13 -2.97 -1.01 -9.34
N ASN A 14 -3.62 -0.19 -10.17
CA ASN A 14 -3.69 -0.47 -11.60
C ASN A 14 -2.36 -0.34 -12.32
N VAL A 15 -1.38 0.35 -11.71
CA VAL A 15 -0.01 0.41 -12.24
C VAL A 15 0.95 -0.44 -11.42
N SER A 16 0.53 -0.88 -10.23
CA SER A 16 1.39 -1.60 -9.28
C SER A 16 1.21 -3.09 -9.34
N PHE A 17 0.03 -3.55 -9.78
CA PHE A 17 -0.34 -4.96 -9.81
C PHE A 17 -1.08 -5.26 -11.11
N ALA A 18 -0.88 -6.46 -11.65
CA ALA A 18 -1.71 -6.94 -12.74
C ALA A 18 -3.13 -7.19 -12.23
N SER A 19 -4.12 -7.14 -13.13
CA SER A 19 -5.52 -7.34 -12.77
C SER A 19 -5.71 -8.66 -12.03
N GLY A 20 -6.37 -8.60 -10.86
CA GLY A 20 -6.62 -9.78 -10.04
C GLY A 20 -5.38 -10.38 -9.39
N GLN A 21 -4.23 -9.73 -9.48
CA GLN A 21 -2.96 -10.25 -8.98
C GLN A 21 -2.48 -9.43 -7.80
N SER A 22 -1.61 -10.04 -6.99
CA SER A 22 -0.92 -9.36 -5.89
C SER A 22 0.59 -9.32 -6.11
N GLN A 23 1.07 -9.72 -7.28
CA GLN A 23 2.48 -9.61 -7.63
C GLN A 23 2.80 -8.20 -8.10
N LEU A 24 3.85 -7.61 -7.51
CA LEU A 24 4.24 -6.24 -7.82
C LEU A 24 4.70 -6.10 -9.26
N ASN A 25 4.24 -5.02 -9.91
CA ASN A 25 4.73 -4.63 -11.21
C ASN A 25 6.14 -4.05 -11.04
N PRO A 26 7.13 -4.50 -11.84
CA PRO A 26 8.49 -3.97 -11.74
C PRO A 26 8.61 -2.45 -11.91
N GLN A 27 7.65 -1.80 -12.54
CA GLN A 27 7.64 -0.34 -12.66
C GLN A 27 7.58 0.35 -11.29
N LEU A 28 7.11 -0.35 -10.26
CA LEU A 28 7.03 0.20 -8.90
C LEU A 28 8.35 0.08 -8.14
N TYR A 29 9.27 -0.78 -8.58
CA TYR A 29 10.50 -1.05 -7.84
C TYR A 29 11.32 0.21 -7.52
N PRO A 30 11.54 1.16 -8.46
CA PRO A 30 12.33 2.34 -8.11
C PRO A 30 11.72 3.17 -6.98
N ILE A 31 10.39 3.26 -6.93
CA ILE A 31 9.71 4.00 -5.86
C ILE A 31 9.90 3.28 -4.53
N LEU A 32 9.68 1.96 -4.51
CA LEU A 32 9.84 1.19 -3.28
C LEU A 32 11.31 1.11 -2.85
N ASP A 33 12.24 1.09 -3.78
CA ASP A 33 13.67 1.15 -3.44
C ASP A 33 14.02 2.46 -2.72
N SER A 34 13.44 3.57 -3.17
CA SER A 34 13.64 4.86 -2.51
C SER A 34 13.06 4.87 -1.10
N VAL A 35 11.86 4.30 -0.95
CA VAL A 35 11.22 4.18 0.38
C VAL A 35 12.07 3.30 1.29
N ALA A 36 12.56 2.15 0.78
CA ALA A 36 13.38 1.24 1.58
C ALA A 36 14.66 1.93 2.05
N ARG A 37 15.32 2.68 1.17
CA ARG A 37 16.54 3.43 1.55
C ARG A 37 16.25 4.43 2.66
N ALA A 38 15.14 5.16 2.55
CA ALA A 38 14.76 6.12 3.58
C ALA A 38 14.52 5.44 4.92
N LEU A 39 13.83 4.30 4.91
CA LEU A 39 13.53 3.57 6.14
C LEU A 39 14.79 2.95 6.77
N VAL A 40 15.74 2.51 5.95
CA VAL A 40 17.03 2.00 6.46
C VAL A 40 17.85 3.12 7.07
N GLN A 41 17.86 4.30 6.44
CA GLN A 41 18.61 5.46 6.93
C GLN A 41 17.97 6.10 8.16
N HIS A 42 16.67 5.86 8.37
CA HIS A 42 15.91 6.44 9.47
C HIS A 42 15.23 5.31 10.27
N PRO A 43 16.01 4.55 11.08
CA PRO A 43 15.46 3.39 11.76
C PRO A 43 14.40 3.70 12.82
N GLU A 44 14.23 4.97 13.15
CA GLU A 44 13.13 5.41 14.02
C GLU A 44 11.76 5.35 13.32
N LEU A 45 11.75 5.24 11.97
CA LEU A 45 10.50 5.23 11.22
C LEU A 45 9.91 3.84 11.10
N ARG A 46 8.59 3.81 11.00
CA ARG A 46 7.78 2.62 10.73
C ARG A 46 7.02 2.84 9.43
N ALA A 47 6.65 1.75 8.78
CA ALA A 47 5.83 1.79 7.57
C ALA A 47 4.58 0.93 7.77
N TYR A 48 3.44 1.47 7.38
CA TYR A 48 2.14 0.81 7.48
C TYR A 48 1.47 0.86 6.11
N ALA A 49 1.23 -0.29 5.50
CA ALA A 49 0.60 -0.39 4.19
C ALA A 49 -0.86 -0.81 4.35
N VAL A 50 -1.75 -0.10 3.67
CA VAL A 50 -3.18 -0.42 3.68
C VAL A 50 -3.64 -0.61 2.24
N GLY A 51 -4.17 -1.80 1.93
CA GLY A 51 -4.68 -2.12 0.62
C GLY A 51 -6.18 -1.86 0.53
N TYR A 52 -6.61 -1.38 -0.64
CA TYR A 52 -8.02 -1.09 -0.93
C TYR A 52 -8.39 -1.65 -2.30
N THR A 53 -9.68 -1.95 -2.47
CA THR A 53 -10.26 -2.35 -3.75
C THR A 53 -11.39 -1.39 -4.11
N ASP A 54 -11.92 -1.54 -5.33
CA ASP A 54 -13.22 -0.91 -5.65
C ASP A 54 -14.34 -1.81 -5.12
N SER A 55 -15.59 -1.45 -5.41
CA SER A 55 -16.75 -2.18 -4.92
C SER A 55 -17.15 -3.38 -5.79
N THR A 56 -16.40 -3.68 -6.86
CA THR A 56 -16.72 -4.77 -7.80
C THR A 56 -16.29 -6.11 -7.23
N GLY A 57 -17.09 -7.15 -7.46
CA GLY A 57 -16.71 -8.51 -7.10
C GLY A 57 -17.12 -8.89 -5.70
N GLY A 58 -16.70 -10.08 -5.26
CA GLY A 58 -17.06 -10.62 -3.96
C GLY A 58 -16.29 -9.97 -2.82
N ALA A 59 -16.99 -9.75 -1.71
CA ALA A 59 -16.41 -9.06 -0.56
C ALA A 59 -15.20 -9.82 0.02
N GLN A 60 -15.30 -11.15 0.12
CA GLN A 60 -14.20 -11.95 0.67
C GLN A 60 -12.98 -11.93 -0.24
N LEU A 61 -13.19 -12.02 -1.55
CA LEU A 61 -12.09 -11.96 -2.51
C LEU A 61 -11.39 -10.61 -2.45
N ASN A 62 -12.16 -9.53 -2.39
CA ASN A 62 -11.60 -8.18 -2.32
C ASN A 62 -10.83 -7.96 -1.03
N GLN A 63 -11.36 -8.46 0.09
CA GLN A 63 -10.65 -8.33 1.37
C GLN A 63 -9.31 -9.06 1.32
N ARG A 64 -9.30 -10.29 0.82
CA ARG A 64 -8.06 -11.08 0.70
C ARG A 64 -7.07 -10.42 -0.24
N LEU A 65 -7.54 -9.94 -1.40
CA LEU A 65 -6.66 -9.31 -2.38
C LEU A 65 -6.05 -8.02 -1.84
N SER A 66 -6.83 -7.23 -1.09
CA SER A 66 -6.31 -6.00 -0.50
C SER A 66 -5.23 -6.28 0.54
N VAL A 67 -5.39 -7.34 1.35
CA VAL A 67 -4.36 -7.77 2.30
C VAL A 67 -3.10 -8.20 1.55
N GLU A 68 -3.25 -9.07 0.53
CA GLU A 68 -2.11 -9.59 -0.22
C GLU A 68 -1.32 -8.49 -0.91
N ARG A 69 -2.03 -7.49 -1.45
CA ARG A 69 -1.35 -6.36 -2.10
C ARG A 69 -0.59 -5.50 -1.11
N ALA A 70 -1.16 -5.23 0.06
CA ALA A 70 -0.46 -4.50 1.11
C ALA A 70 0.77 -5.28 1.59
N GLN A 71 0.62 -6.60 1.77
CA GLN A 71 1.74 -7.45 2.18
C GLN A 71 2.83 -7.52 1.12
N ALA A 72 2.47 -7.49 -0.17
CA ALA A 72 3.47 -7.47 -1.24
C ALA A 72 4.36 -6.25 -1.14
N VAL A 73 3.79 -5.09 -0.79
CA VAL A 73 4.56 -3.87 -0.59
C VAL A 73 5.51 -4.00 0.61
N THR A 74 5.00 -4.43 1.76
CA THR A 74 5.84 -4.56 2.96
C THR A 74 6.88 -5.67 2.80
N ASN A 75 6.55 -6.77 2.13
CA ASN A 75 7.52 -7.84 1.88
C ASN A 75 8.66 -7.35 1.00
N TYR A 76 8.37 -6.54 -0.01
CA TYR A 76 9.41 -5.96 -0.84
C TYR A 76 10.36 -5.10 -0.01
N LEU A 77 9.80 -4.24 0.86
CA LEU A 77 10.62 -3.38 1.72
C LEU A 77 11.51 -4.23 2.65
N GLY A 78 10.94 -5.28 3.24
CA GLY A 78 11.70 -6.17 4.11
C GLY A 78 12.83 -6.88 3.39
N GLN A 79 12.59 -7.32 2.16
CA GLN A 79 13.62 -7.98 1.34
C GLN A 79 14.72 -7.01 0.92
N HIS A 80 14.49 -5.72 1.00
CA HIS A 80 15.45 -4.68 0.63
C HIS A 80 16.03 -3.96 1.85
N GLY A 81 16.07 -4.65 2.99
CA GLY A 81 16.86 -4.22 4.14
C GLY A 81 16.08 -3.59 5.28
N VAL A 82 14.77 -3.40 5.13
CA VAL A 82 13.97 -2.82 6.21
C VAL A 82 13.62 -3.92 7.23
N ASN A 83 13.78 -3.62 8.51
CA ASN A 83 13.44 -4.58 9.57
C ASN A 83 11.95 -4.87 9.54
N TYR A 84 11.58 -6.15 9.45
CA TYR A 84 10.18 -6.55 9.38
C TYR A 84 9.37 -6.11 10.60
N SER A 85 9.99 -5.97 11.76
CA SER A 85 9.30 -5.47 12.95
C SER A 85 8.86 -4.01 12.83
N HIS A 86 9.40 -3.28 11.83
CA HIS A 86 9.04 -1.90 11.55
C HIS A 86 7.95 -1.79 10.47
N LEU A 87 7.46 -2.91 9.97
CA LEU A 87 6.51 -2.97 8.88
C LEU A 87 5.20 -3.59 9.32
N SER A 88 4.08 -3.07 8.84
CA SER A 88 2.78 -3.68 9.05
C SER A 88 1.91 -3.50 7.82
N ALA A 89 0.96 -4.40 7.62
CA ALA A 89 0.09 -4.38 6.45
C ALA A 89 -1.33 -4.74 6.86
N GLN A 90 -2.30 -4.09 6.24
CA GLN A 90 -3.71 -4.35 6.45
C GLN A 90 -4.45 -4.21 5.13
N GLY A 91 -5.51 -5.00 4.95
CA GLY A 91 -6.43 -4.84 3.84
C GLY A 91 -7.77 -4.35 4.35
N ARG A 92 -8.35 -3.37 3.66
CA ARG A 92 -9.66 -2.82 4.01
C ARG A 92 -10.69 -3.06 2.92
N GLY A 93 -10.33 -3.80 1.85
CA GLY A 93 -11.25 -4.09 0.77
C GLY A 93 -11.82 -2.82 0.17
N PRO A 94 -13.17 -2.75 -0.05
CA PRO A 94 -13.78 -1.58 -0.69
C PRO A 94 -14.11 -0.44 0.28
N ALA A 95 -13.63 -0.49 1.52
CA ALA A 95 -13.87 0.57 2.50
C ALA A 95 -13.18 1.87 2.09
N ASP A 96 -13.70 2.99 2.58
CA ASP A 96 -13.09 4.32 2.42
C ASP A 96 -12.76 4.68 0.97
N PRO A 97 -13.75 4.64 0.05
CA PRO A 97 -13.48 5.01 -1.34
C PRO A 97 -13.05 6.48 -1.44
N ILE A 98 -12.08 6.75 -2.32
CA ILE A 98 -11.62 8.13 -2.57
C ILE A 98 -12.22 8.71 -3.84
N ALA A 99 -12.99 7.91 -4.57
CA ALA A 99 -13.66 8.33 -5.80
C ALA A 99 -14.94 7.52 -5.99
N SER A 100 -15.74 7.88 -6.98
CA SER A 100 -16.98 7.18 -7.25
C SER A 100 -16.74 5.78 -7.78
N ASN A 101 -17.43 4.79 -7.22
CA ASN A 101 -17.43 3.43 -7.77
C ASN A 101 -18.35 3.28 -8.98
N ASP A 102 -19.10 4.34 -9.34
CA ASP A 102 -20.02 4.31 -10.47
C ASP A 102 -19.32 4.47 -11.82
N THR A 103 -18.09 4.98 -11.81
CA THR A 103 -17.30 5.18 -13.04
C THR A 103 -16.07 4.30 -13.02
N SER A 104 -15.58 3.91 -14.22
CA SER A 104 -14.37 3.11 -14.31
C SER A 104 -13.15 3.89 -13.82
N ALA A 105 -13.11 5.20 -14.09
CA ALA A 105 -12.01 6.04 -13.61
C ALA A 105 -12.00 6.12 -12.08
N GLY A 106 -13.18 6.27 -11.47
CA GLY A 106 -13.29 6.29 -10.00
C GLY A 106 -12.91 4.97 -9.37
N ARG A 107 -13.35 3.86 -9.96
CA ARG A 107 -12.97 2.53 -9.47
C ARG A 107 -11.46 2.33 -9.54
N ALA A 108 -10.80 2.79 -10.60
CA ALA A 108 -9.35 2.70 -10.71
C ALA A 108 -8.64 3.46 -9.58
N MET A 109 -9.17 4.62 -9.21
CA MET A 109 -8.61 5.39 -8.10
C MET A 109 -8.80 4.68 -6.76
N ASN A 110 -9.90 3.95 -6.59
CA ASN A 110 -10.17 3.23 -5.34
C ASN A 110 -9.28 1.99 -5.20
N ARG A 111 -8.80 1.40 -6.29
CA ARG A 111 -7.85 0.28 -6.25
C ARG A 111 -6.46 0.84 -5.98
N ARG A 112 -6.06 0.84 -4.71
CA ARG A 112 -4.80 1.46 -4.30
C ARG A 112 -4.21 0.77 -3.08
N VAL A 113 -2.91 0.99 -2.86
CA VAL A 113 -2.26 0.74 -1.58
C VAL A 113 -1.77 2.10 -1.06
N GLU A 114 -2.13 2.43 0.17
CA GLU A 114 -1.64 3.62 0.83
C GLU A 114 -0.54 3.21 1.79
N LEU A 115 0.62 3.85 1.66
CA LEU A 115 1.78 3.56 2.49
C LEU A 115 2.04 4.75 3.40
N TYR A 116 2.04 4.50 4.71
CA TYR A 116 2.24 5.53 5.73
C TYR A 116 3.60 5.34 6.37
N LEU A 117 4.43 6.39 6.33
CA LEU A 117 5.73 6.42 7.00
C LEU A 117 5.61 7.34 8.20
N TYR A 118 5.93 6.84 9.37
CA TYR A 118 5.70 7.59 10.61
C TYR A 118 6.71 7.20 11.67
N ALA A 119 6.92 8.11 12.63
CA ALA A 119 7.71 7.84 13.81
C ALA A 119 6.74 7.51 14.96
N PRO A 120 6.85 6.32 15.59
CA PRO A 120 5.98 6.00 16.72
C PRO A 120 6.20 6.98 17.86
N GLN A 121 5.12 7.35 18.53
CA GLN A 121 5.22 8.18 19.73
C GLN A 121 5.61 7.30 20.91
N GLN A 122 6.44 7.84 21.76
CA GLN A 122 6.88 7.16 22.99
C GLN A 122 6.06 7.59 24.19
#